data_ad50a096cb1f367b8e636997563562e0
#
_entry.id   ad50a096cb1f367b8e636997563562e0
#
_cell.length_a   1.000
_cell.length_b   1.000
_cell.length_c   1.000
_cell.angle_alpha   90.00
_cell.angle_beta   90.00
_cell.angle_gamma   90.00
#
_symmetry.space_group_name_H-M   'P 1'
#
loop_
_entity.id
_entity.type
_entity.pdbx_description
1 polymer ?
#
loop_
_entity_poly.entity_id
_entity_poly.type
_entity_poly.pdbx_seq_one_letter_code
_entity_poly.pdbx_strand_id
1 'polypeptide(L)'
;MAFDPNGKVVAILGATGVVGAQMMQCLEERNFPIKELVLLASARSAGKTIEFAGQQIVIREATPEAFEGVDIVLGAAGDEQAKELLPEAVKRGCVCVDNSHAFRMDPNVPLVIPEINAEDIKNHNGIISNPNCATIIGLVPLYPLHKAAGAKRIIASTYQAASGAGLPGLTSLKNQMADVVAGREVTETAPFAYQLAVNLIPQIGGFDEVGYTSEEMKMQNEGRKIMHLPDLRVNCTCVRVPTMRSHSESITVEFERPLSPDEARAILEDAPGIKVVDNPAELQYPMPLDTSDQDLIYVGRIREDLSADKDTHALTFFCCGDQIRKGAATNAVQIAEYLL
;
A
#
# COMPACT_ATOMS: atom_id res chain seq x y z
N MET A 1 -8.16 -15.21 17.83
CA MET A 1 -9.45 -14.98 17.17
C MET A 1 -10.23 -16.29 17.09
N ALA A 2 -11.59 -16.25 17.09
CA ALA A 2 -12.47 -17.40 16.84
C ALA A 2 -13.46 -17.00 15.74
N PHE A 3 -14.00 -17.97 14.99
CA PHE A 3 -15.05 -17.69 14.02
C PHE A 3 -16.32 -17.21 14.73
N ASP A 4 -16.94 -16.15 14.17
CA ASP A 4 -18.18 -15.55 14.69
C ASP A 4 -19.37 -16.01 13.84
N PRO A 5 -20.35 -16.74 14.41
CA PRO A 5 -21.53 -17.18 13.67
C PRO A 5 -22.33 -16.04 13.03
N ASN A 6 -22.25 -14.82 13.58
CA ASN A 6 -22.92 -13.63 13.09
C ASN A 6 -22.03 -12.77 12.19
N GLY A 7 -20.79 -13.19 11.97
CA GLY A 7 -19.83 -12.49 11.13
C GLY A 7 -20.11 -12.65 9.63
N LYS A 8 -19.16 -12.18 8.83
CA LYS A 8 -19.20 -12.23 7.36
C LYS A 8 -18.53 -13.48 6.81
N VAL A 9 -18.97 -13.94 5.66
CA VAL A 9 -18.23 -14.89 4.84
C VAL A 9 -17.22 -14.10 4.02
N VAL A 10 -15.93 -14.28 4.33
CA VAL A 10 -14.83 -13.51 3.71
C VAL A 10 -14.03 -14.41 2.79
N ALA A 11 -13.83 -14.01 1.54
CA ALA A 11 -12.92 -14.67 0.63
C ALA A 11 -11.62 -13.87 0.46
N ILE A 12 -10.48 -14.57 0.40
CA ILE A 12 -9.19 -13.98 0.00
C ILE A 12 -8.81 -14.54 -1.37
N LEU A 13 -8.89 -13.70 -2.40
CA LEU A 13 -8.44 -14.02 -3.75
C LEU A 13 -6.93 -13.76 -3.87
N GLY A 14 -6.15 -14.81 -4.13
CA GLY A 14 -4.68 -14.74 -4.09
C GLY A 14 -4.10 -15.06 -2.71
N ALA A 15 -4.76 -15.93 -1.95
CA ALA A 15 -4.43 -16.28 -0.57
C ALA A 15 -2.99 -16.79 -0.33
N THR A 16 -2.34 -17.35 -1.36
CA THR A 16 -0.95 -17.87 -1.28
C THR A 16 0.12 -16.82 -1.55
N GLY A 17 -0.28 -15.59 -1.91
CA GLY A 17 0.64 -14.47 -2.12
C GLY A 17 1.03 -13.78 -0.80
N VAL A 18 2.08 -12.94 -0.87
CA VAL A 18 2.56 -12.20 0.33
C VAL A 18 1.47 -11.31 0.91
N VAL A 19 0.71 -10.61 0.07
CA VAL A 19 -0.39 -9.73 0.49
C VAL A 19 -1.55 -10.54 1.04
N GLY A 20 -1.95 -11.65 0.38
CA GLY A 20 -3.02 -12.52 0.87
C GLY A 20 -2.71 -13.14 2.23
N ALA A 21 -1.46 -13.58 2.45
CA ALA A 21 -1.01 -14.06 3.75
C ALA A 21 -1.06 -12.95 4.83
N GLN A 22 -0.67 -11.73 4.46
CA GLN A 22 -0.73 -10.59 5.38
C GLN A 22 -2.17 -10.17 5.68
N MET A 23 -3.10 -10.28 4.71
CA MET A 23 -4.53 -10.04 4.96
C MET A 23 -5.09 -10.98 6.03
N MET A 24 -4.75 -12.28 5.97
CA MET A 24 -5.14 -13.23 7.02
C MET A 24 -4.64 -12.77 8.40
N GLN A 25 -3.37 -12.41 8.50
CA GLN A 25 -2.81 -11.92 9.75
C GLN A 25 -3.51 -10.64 10.24
N CYS A 26 -3.76 -9.67 9.35
CA CYS A 26 -4.49 -8.44 9.71
C CYS A 26 -5.93 -8.74 10.18
N LEU A 27 -6.63 -9.66 9.54
CA LEU A 27 -7.97 -10.07 9.96
C LEU A 27 -7.97 -10.67 11.37
N GLU A 28 -6.96 -11.49 11.71
CA GLU A 28 -6.81 -12.06 13.06
C GLU A 28 -6.48 -10.99 14.11
N GLU A 29 -5.47 -10.15 13.85
CA GLU A 29 -5.01 -9.11 14.77
C GLU A 29 -6.09 -8.07 15.06
N ARG A 30 -6.91 -7.75 14.05
CA ARG A 30 -8.00 -6.78 14.16
C ARG A 30 -9.31 -7.38 14.66
N ASN A 31 -9.34 -8.70 14.93
CA ASN A 31 -10.52 -9.43 15.34
C ASN A 31 -11.72 -9.21 14.41
N PHE A 32 -11.48 -9.21 13.09
CA PHE A 32 -12.54 -9.04 12.09
C PHE A 32 -13.60 -10.12 12.24
N PRO A 33 -14.92 -9.81 12.30
CA PRO A 33 -15.94 -10.80 12.56
C PRO A 33 -16.15 -11.71 11.33
N ILE A 34 -15.50 -12.86 11.32
CA ILE A 34 -15.54 -13.86 10.23
C ILE A 34 -16.42 -15.03 10.64
N LYS A 35 -17.45 -15.30 9.84
CA LYS A 35 -18.26 -16.52 9.93
C LYS A 35 -17.60 -17.69 9.23
N GLU A 36 -17.08 -17.48 8.03
CA GLU A 36 -16.35 -18.46 7.23
C GLU A 36 -15.23 -17.74 6.46
N LEU A 37 -14.06 -18.35 6.39
CA LEU A 37 -12.96 -17.89 5.55
C LEU A 37 -12.81 -18.80 4.33
N VAL A 38 -12.87 -18.22 3.14
CA VAL A 38 -12.70 -18.89 1.85
C VAL A 38 -11.35 -18.48 1.25
N LEU A 39 -10.42 -19.41 1.10
CA LEU A 39 -9.11 -19.14 0.52
C LEU A 39 -9.11 -19.54 -0.95
N LEU A 40 -8.87 -18.56 -1.84
CA LEU A 40 -8.91 -18.73 -3.29
C LEU A 40 -7.52 -18.51 -3.90
N ALA A 41 -7.07 -19.44 -4.73
CA ALA A 41 -5.81 -19.34 -5.45
C ALA A 41 -5.90 -20.10 -6.80
N SER A 42 -4.78 -20.15 -7.55
CA SER A 42 -4.71 -20.92 -8.79
C SER A 42 -4.90 -22.42 -8.55
N ALA A 43 -5.31 -23.17 -9.58
CA ALA A 43 -5.44 -24.64 -9.59
C ALA A 43 -4.22 -25.36 -8.98
N ARG A 44 -2.99 -24.85 -9.23
CA ARG A 44 -1.74 -25.41 -8.67
C ARG A 44 -1.70 -25.41 -7.14
N SER A 45 -2.42 -24.51 -6.49
CA SER A 45 -2.45 -24.36 -5.02
C SER A 45 -3.70 -24.97 -4.39
N ALA A 46 -4.73 -25.25 -5.17
CA ALA A 46 -5.96 -25.89 -4.72
C ALA A 46 -5.67 -27.22 -4.03
N GLY A 47 -6.42 -27.52 -2.97
CA GLY A 47 -6.26 -28.71 -2.14
C GLY A 47 -5.19 -28.61 -1.05
N LYS A 48 -4.31 -27.61 -1.06
CA LYS A 48 -3.39 -27.32 0.03
C LYS A 48 -4.16 -26.65 1.18
N THR A 49 -3.58 -26.67 2.36
CA THR A 49 -4.17 -26.02 3.55
C THR A 49 -3.31 -24.87 4.06
N ILE A 50 -3.96 -23.88 4.65
CA ILE A 50 -3.32 -22.81 5.44
C ILE A 50 -3.99 -22.80 6.81
N GLU A 51 -3.19 -22.64 7.86
CA GLU A 51 -3.72 -22.46 9.20
C GLU A 51 -4.22 -21.02 9.39
N PHE A 52 -5.45 -20.88 9.92
CA PHE A 52 -6.04 -19.61 10.29
C PHE A 52 -6.93 -19.83 11.52
N ALA A 53 -6.78 -18.99 12.55
CA ALA A 53 -7.53 -19.06 13.81
C ALA A 53 -7.53 -20.48 14.44
N GLY A 54 -6.39 -21.19 14.34
CA GLY A 54 -6.23 -22.56 14.85
C GLY A 54 -6.93 -23.65 14.03
N GLN A 55 -7.43 -23.34 12.84
CA GLN A 55 -8.08 -24.30 11.94
C GLN A 55 -7.31 -24.41 10.63
N GLN A 56 -7.31 -25.61 10.02
CA GLN A 56 -6.75 -25.85 8.69
C GLN A 56 -7.80 -25.54 7.63
N ILE A 57 -7.62 -24.44 6.91
CA ILE A 57 -8.51 -23.99 5.83
C ILE A 57 -7.99 -24.52 4.50
N VAL A 58 -8.83 -25.21 3.77
CA VAL A 58 -8.48 -25.75 2.43
C VAL A 58 -8.55 -24.63 1.40
N ILE A 59 -7.49 -24.48 0.62
CA ILE A 59 -7.45 -23.56 -0.53
C ILE A 59 -8.31 -24.15 -1.64
N ARG A 60 -9.24 -23.35 -2.18
CA ARG A 60 -10.07 -23.67 -3.34
C ARG A 60 -9.50 -23.01 -4.60
N GLU A 61 -9.78 -23.58 -5.77
CA GLU A 61 -9.49 -22.92 -7.03
C GLU A 61 -10.34 -21.64 -7.16
N ALA A 62 -9.73 -20.57 -7.64
CA ALA A 62 -10.42 -19.32 -7.91
C ALA A 62 -11.21 -19.43 -9.23
N THR A 63 -12.51 -19.75 -9.09
CA THR A 63 -13.48 -19.78 -10.21
C THR A 63 -14.65 -18.85 -9.86
N PRO A 64 -15.47 -18.44 -10.85
CA PRO A 64 -16.66 -17.64 -10.58
C PRO A 64 -17.60 -18.26 -9.53
N GLU A 65 -17.77 -19.58 -9.54
CA GLU A 65 -18.66 -20.32 -8.62
C GLU A 65 -18.16 -20.30 -7.18
N ALA A 66 -16.84 -20.13 -6.99
CA ALA A 66 -16.23 -20.09 -5.66
C ALA A 66 -16.65 -18.88 -4.81
N PHE A 67 -17.30 -17.89 -5.42
CA PHE A 67 -17.83 -16.70 -4.74
C PHE A 67 -19.28 -16.85 -4.27
N GLU A 68 -19.94 -17.97 -4.51
CA GLU A 68 -21.31 -18.20 -4.05
C GLU A 68 -21.38 -18.16 -2.52
N GLY A 69 -22.25 -17.30 -1.97
CA GLY A 69 -22.43 -17.14 -0.54
C GLY A 69 -21.34 -16.34 0.17
N VAL A 70 -20.40 -15.74 -0.56
CA VAL A 70 -19.38 -14.83 -0.01
C VAL A 70 -19.96 -13.42 0.12
N ASP A 71 -19.74 -12.78 1.26
CA ASP A 71 -20.14 -11.39 1.51
C ASP A 71 -19.05 -10.40 1.04
N ILE A 72 -17.79 -10.64 1.43
CA ILE A 72 -16.67 -9.73 1.17
C ILE A 72 -15.52 -10.50 0.52
N VAL A 73 -14.98 -9.95 -0.57
CA VAL A 73 -13.77 -10.46 -1.23
C VAL A 73 -12.61 -9.50 -0.98
N LEU A 74 -11.53 -9.98 -0.39
CA LEU A 74 -10.24 -9.28 -0.33
C LEU A 74 -9.37 -9.75 -1.49
N GLY A 75 -9.19 -8.89 -2.50
CA GLY A 75 -8.45 -9.18 -3.71
C GLY A 75 -6.95 -8.91 -3.53
N ALA A 76 -6.12 -9.94 -3.63
CA ALA A 76 -4.65 -9.90 -3.63
C ALA A 76 -4.06 -10.60 -4.86
N ALA A 77 -4.84 -10.71 -5.93
CA ALA A 77 -4.44 -11.27 -7.22
C ALA A 77 -3.92 -10.18 -8.18
N GLY A 78 -3.37 -10.60 -9.30
CA GLY A 78 -2.93 -9.67 -10.36
C GLY A 78 -4.09 -9.07 -11.16
N ASP A 79 -3.79 -8.06 -11.96
CA ASP A 79 -4.77 -7.25 -12.71
C ASP A 79 -5.69 -8.09 -13.61
N GLU A 80 -5.13 -9.10 -14.30
CA GLU A 80 -5.91 -9.94 -15.22
C GLU A 80 -6.95 -10.78 -14.47
N GLN A 81 -6.53 -11.45 -13.38
CA GLN A 81 -7.43 -12.21 -12.53
C GLN A 81 -8.48 -11.31 -11.85
N ALA A 82 -8.08 -10.11 -11.42
CA ALA A 82 -9.02 -9.16 -10.83
C ALA A 82 -10.10 -8.74 -11.85
N LYS A 83 -9.71 -8.39 -13.08
CA LYS A 83 -10.65 -8.04 -14.16
C LYS A 83 -11.59 -9.18 -14.54
N GLU A 84 -11.12 -10.42 -14.51
CA GLU A 84 -11.91 -11.59 -14.82
C GLU A 84 -12.87 -11.96 -13.68
N LEU A 85 -12.38 -12.03 -12.46
CA LEU A 85 -13.09 -12.67 -11.36
C LEU A 85 -13.91 -11.72 -10.48
N LEU A 86 -13.45 -10.48 -10.25
CA LEU A 86 -14.17 -9.59 -9.33
C LEU A 86 -15.54 -9.13 -9.86
N PRO A 87 -15.74 -8.85 -11.17
CA PRO A 87 -17.08 -8.61 -11.70
C PRO A 87 -18.01 -9.83 -11.54
N GLU A 88 -17.49 -11.05 -11.60
CA GLU A 88 -18.25 -12.28 -11.38
C GLU A 88 -18.63 -12.45 -9.90
N ALA A 89 -17.74 -12.05 -8.97
CA ALA A 89 -18.05 -12.01 -7.54
C ALA A 89 -19.17 -11.00 -7.24
N VAL A 90 -19.10 -9.80 -7.83
CA VAL A 90 -20.15 -8.76 -7.67
C VAL A 90 -21.50 -9.25 -8.18
N LYS A 91 -21.57 -9.96 -9.32
CA LYS A 91 -22.83 -10.55 -9.82
C LYS A 91 -23.46 -11.54 -8.83
N ARG A 92 -22.65 -12.14 -7.94
CA ARG A 92 -23.09 -13.06 -6.87
C ARG A 92 -23.39 -12.40 -5.54
N GLY A 93 -23.36 -11.05 -5.53
CA GLY A 93 -23.70 -10.24 -4.36
C GLY A 93 -22.52 -9.90 -3.44
N CYS A 94 -21.29 -10.23 -3.83
CA CYS A 94 -20.11 -9.87 -3.04
C CYS A 94 -19.78 -8.38 -3.15
N VAL A 95 -19.17 -7.82 -2.09
CA VAL A 95 -18.43 -6.57 -2.17
C VAL A 95 -16.93 -6.89 -2.18
N CYS A 96 -16.21 -6.35 -3.16
CA CYS A 96 -14.80 -6.65 -3.39
C CYS A 96 -13.93 -5.46 -3.02
N VAL A 97 -12.89 -5.68 -2.20
CA VAL A 97 -11.82 -4.72 -1.94
C VAL A 97 -10.58 -5.19 -2.69
N ASP A 98 -10.21 -4.50 -3.75
CA ASP A 98 -9.20 -4.93 -4.71
C ASP A 98 -7.87 -4.19 -4.56
N ASN A 99 -6.77 -4.93 -4.36
CA ASN A 99 -5.41 -4.38 -4.29
C ASN A 99 -4.72 -4.28 -5.66
N SER A 100 -5.30 -4.82 -6.72
CA SER A 100 -4.73 -4.72 -8.07
C SER A 100 -4.80 -3.28 -8.60
N HIS A 101 -4.15 -3.06 -9.74
CA HIS A 101 -4.26 -1.78 -10.43
C HIS A 101 -5.51 -1.70 -11.35
N ALA A 102 -6.21 -2.81 -11.53
CA ALA A 102 -7.22 -3.02 -12.56
C ALA A 102 -8.34 -1.96 -12.58
N PHE A 103 -8.80 -1.51 -11.41
CA PHE A 103 -9.98 -0.64 -11.29
C PHE A 103 -9.68 0.72 -10.66
N ARG A 104 -8.45 1.00 -10.23
CA ARG A 104 -8.11 2.20 -9.46
C ARG A 104 -8.52 3.50 -10.12
N MET A 105 -8.38 3.60 -11.44
CA MET A 105 -8.69 4.82 -12.19
C MET A 105 -10.07 4.79 -12.87
N ASP A 106 -10.88 3.74 -12.66
CA ASP A 106 -12.27 3.74 -13.10
C ASP A 106 -13.07 4.79 -12.30
N PRO A 107 -13.77 5.74 -12.96
CA PRO A 107 -14.51 6.79 -12.28
C PRO A 107 -15.68 6.26 -11.43
N ASN A 108 -16.16 5.05 -11.70
CA ASN A 108 -17.28 4.43 -10.98
C ASN A 108 -16.82 3.53 -9.81
N VAL A 109 -15.51 3.38 -9.62
CA VAL A 109 -14.93 2.58 -8.54
C VAL A 109 -14.23 3.51 -7.55
N PRO A 110 -14.65 3.58 -6.28
CA PRO A 110 -13.97 4.39 -5.28
C PRO A 110 -12.56 3.84 -5.01
N LEU A 111 -11.61 4.76 -4.86
CA LEU A 111 -10.22 4.49 -4.51
C LEU A 111 -9.98 5.04 -3.11
N VAL A 112 -9.75 4.17 -2.11
CA VAL A 112 -9.95 4.56 -0.72
C VAL A 112 -8.71 4.35 0.17
N ILE A 113 -8.39 5.40 0.92
CA ILE A 113 -7.56 5.35 2.13
C ILE A 113 -8.47 5.78 3.28
N PRO A 114 -8.83 4.91 4.23
CA PRO A 114 -9.81 5.23 5.28
C PRO A 114 -9.51 6.50 6.09
N GLU A 115 -8.24 6.82 6.32
CA GLU A 115 -7.84 8.05 7.02
C GLU A 115 -8.08 9.34 6.20
N ILE A 116 -8.38 9.21 4.91
CA ILE A 116 -8.53 10.35 3.98
C ILE A 116 -9.97 10.49 3.48
N ASN A 117 -10.51 9.44 2.88
CA ASN A 117 -11.77 9.50 2.13
C ASN A 117 -12.68 8.29 2.37
N ALA A 118 -12.81 7.83 3.62
CA ALA A 118 -13.69 6.70 3.97
C ALA A 118 -15.13 6.88 3.47
N GLU A 119 -15.62 8.12 3.37
CA GLU A 119 -16.97 8.42 2.88
C GLU A 119 -17.21 7.94 1.45
N ASP A 120 -16.18 7.85 0.63
CA ASP A 120 -16.29 7.39 -0.76
C ASP A 120 -16.67 5.91 -0.85
N ILE A 121 -16.46 5.12 0.21
CA ILE A 121 -16.87 3.71 0.27
C ILE A 121 -18.36 3.56 -0.06
N LYS A 122 -19.21 4.49 0.38
CA LYS A 122 -20.66 4.48 0.15
C LYS A 122 -21.06 4.54 -1.33
N ASN A 123 -20.13 4.96 -2.19
CA ASN A 123 -20.36 5.13 -3.62
C ASN A 123 -19.98 3.89 -4.45
N HIS A 124 -19.62 2.76 -3.80
CA HIS A 124 -19.21 1.57 -4.53
C HIS A 124 -20.37 0.90 -5.28
N ASN A 125 -20.07 0.33 -6.43
CA ASN A 125 -20.94 -0.52 -7.24
C ASN A 125 -20.50 -2.00 -7.16
N GLY A 126 -20.11 -2.44 -5.96
CA GLY A 126 -19.62 -3.79 -5.67
C GLY A 126 -18.09 -3.93 -5.66
N ILE A 127 -17.34 -2.98 -6.25
CA ILE A 127 -15.87 -2.98 -6.18
C ILE A 127 -15.39 -1.68 -5.51
N ILE A 128 -14.41 -1.80 -4.61
CA ILE A 128 -13.67 -0.72 -3.97
C ILE A 128 -12.19 -0.99 -4.22
N SER A 129 -11.47 -0.03 -4.77
CA SER A 129 -10.02 -0.19 -5.02
C SER A 129 -9.20 0.27 -3.83
N ASN A 130 -8.20 -0.54 -3.49
CA ASN A 130 -7.12 -0.22 -2.57
C ASN A 130 -5.98 0.44 -3.37
N PRO A 131 -5.48 1.62 -2.94
CA PRO A 131 -4.47 2.36 -3.70
C PRO A 131 -3.10 1.67 -3.77
N ASN A 132 -2.22 2.26 -4.56
CA ASN A 132 -0.80 1.89 -4.61
C ASN A 132 -0.14 2.10 -3.25
N CYS A 133 0.79 1.22 -2.90
CA CYS A 133 1.43 1.20 -1.59
C CYS A 133 2.23 2.48 -1.28
N ALA A 134 2.99 3.00 -2.25
CA ALA A 134 3.71 4.26 -2.08
C ALA A 134 2.72 5.42 -1.97
N THR A 135 1.66 5.43 -2.79
CA THR A 135 0.58 6.44 -2.68
C THR A 135 -0.03 6.46 -1.27
N ILE A 136 -0.33 5.30 -0.68
CA ILE A 136 -0.88 5.24 0.69
C ILE A 136 0.13 5.82 1.70
N ILE A 137 1.39 5.37 1.63
CA ILE A 137 2.44 5.78 2.59
C ILE A 137 2.71 7.28 2.51
N GLY A 138 2.72 7.86 1.33
CA GLY A 138 2.93 9.29 1.15
C GLY A 138 1.72 10.16 1.49
N LEU A 139 0.51 9.71 1.13
CA LEU A 139 -0.70 10.54 1.30
C LEU A 139 -1.24 10.56 2.74
N VAL A 140 -1.09 9.49 3.52
CA VAL A 140 -1.57 9.46 4.91
C VAL A 140 -0.97 10.61 5.74
N PRO A 141 0.36 10.84 5.77
CA PRO A 141 0.90 12.00 6.47
C PRO A 141 0.68 13.33 5.75
N LEU A 142 0.54 13.33 4.43
CA LEU A 142 0.29 14.55 3.67
C LEU A 142 -1.10 15.14 3.94
N TYR A 143 -2.12 14.28 4.07
CA TYR A 143 -3.51 14.73 4.13
C TYR A 143 -3.84 15.64 5.32
N PRO A 144 -3.44 15.36 6.59
CA PRO A 144 -3.66 16.29 7.70
C PRO A 144 -2.96 17.64 7.49
N LEU A 145 -1.79 17.65 6.87
CA LEU A 145 -1.09 18.89 6.51
C LEU A 145 -1.81 19.66 5.39
N HIS A 146 -2.36 18.93 4.39
CA HIS A 146 -3.23 19.53 3.37
C HIS A 146 -4.47 20.19 3.98
N LYS A 147 -5.15 19.52 4.90
CA LYS A 147 -6.31 20.11 5.60
C LYS A 147 -5.95 21.39 6.34
N ALA A 148 -4.79 21.44 6.93
CA ALA A 148 -4.32 22.61 7.67
C ALA A 148 -3.89 23.76 6.76
N ALA A 149 -3.16 23.50 5.68
CA ALA A 149 -2.47 24.53 4.92
C ALA A 149 -2.75 24.55 3.40
N GLY A 150 -3.42 23.54 2.85
CA GLY A 150 -3.74 23.45 1.40
C GLY A 150 -2.52 23.07 0.55
N ALA A 151 -2.29 21.78 0.32
CA ALA A 151 -1.20 21.31 -0.54
C ALA A 151 -1.48 21.67 -2.01
N LYS A 152 -0.49 22.25 -2.67
CA LYS A 152 -0.53 22.69 -4.09
C LYS A 152 0.37 21.88 -5.00
N ARG A 153 1.55 21.51 -4.50
CA ARG A 153 2.56 20.79 -5.25
C ARG A 153 3.35 19.87 -4.33
N ILE A 154 3.65 18.69 -4.84
CA ILE A 154 4.45 17.66 -4.17
C ILE A 154 5.66 17.35 -5.03
N ILE A 155 6.83 17.26 -4.41
CA ILE A 155 8.04 16.66 -4.97
C ILE A 155 8.36 15.48 -4.07
N ALA A 156 8.34 14.27 -4.63
CA ALA A 156 8.60 13.04 -3.89
C ALA A 156 9.74 12.24 -4.50
N SER A 157 10.57 11.67 -3.65
CA SER A 157 11.51 10.60 -4.01
C SER A 157 11.22 9.42 -3.12
N THR A 158 10.91 8.26 -3.74
CA THR A 158 10.61 7.05 -2.99
C THR A 158 11.81 6.10 -2.96
N TYR A 159 11.97 5.39 -1.87
CA TYR A 159 12.95 4.33 -1.65
C TYR A 159 12.18 3.05 -1.35
N GLN A 160 11.87 2.29 -2.43
CA GLN A 160 10.93 1.19 -2.36
C GLN A 160 11.63 -0.17 -2.20
N ALA A 161 11.22 -0.90 -1.18
CA ALA A 161 11.77 -2.21 -0.83
C ALA A 161 11.48 -3.29 -1.88
N ALA A 162 12.33 -4.31 -1.91
CA ALA A 162 12.23 -5.46 -2.82
C ALA A 162 10.90 -6.21 -2.70
N SER A 163 10.31 -6.24 -1.52
CA SER A 163 9.00 -6.88 -1.25
C SER A 163 7.83 -6.27 -2.04
N GLY A 164 7.97 -5.03 -2.55
CA GLY A 164 7.01 -4.44 -3.49
C GLY A 164 6.87 -5.22 -4.82
N ALA A 165 7.86 -6.03 -5.17
CA ALA A 165 7.80 -7.00 -6.26
C ALA A 165 7.35 -8.42 -5.79
N GLY A 166 6.73 -8.52 -4.61
CA GLY A 166 6.23 -9.75 -4.04
C GLY A 166 7.32 -10.73 -3.59
N LEU A 167 6.94 -11.99 -3.42
CA LEU A 167 7.87 -13.06 -3.01
C LEU A 167 9.07 -13.23 -3.97
N PRO A 168 8.91 -13.13 -5.30
CA PRO A 168 10.05 -13.16 -6.22
C PRO A 168 11.09 -12.08 -5.92
N GLY A 169 10.67 -10.85 -5.64
CA GLY A 169 11.57 -9.74 -5.30
C GLY A 169 12.35 -9.98 -4.01
N LEU A 170 11.67 -10.46 -2.96
CA LEU A 170 12.30 -10.82 -1.69
C LEU A 170 13.35 -11.93 -1.87
N THR A 171 12.99 -12.99 -2.59
CA THR A 171 13.87 -14.13 -2.84
C THR A 171 15.09 -13.71 -3.67
N SER A 172 14.86 -12.94 -4.71
CA SER A 172 15.93 -12.43 -5.58
C SER A 172 16.95 -11.60 -4.77
N LEU A 173 16.49 -10.59 -4.03
CA LEU A 173 17.37 -9.76 -3.22
C LEU A 173 18.16 -10.59 -2.19
N LYS A 174 17.50 -11.53 -1.50
CA LYS A 174 18.18 -12.41 -0.53
C LYS A 174 19.29 -13.24 -1.17
N ASN A 175 19.02 -13.81 -2.35
CA ASN A 175 20.02 -14.62 -3.07
C ASN A 175 21.17 -13.75 -3.58
N GLN A 176 20.88 -12.59 -4.18
CA GLN A 176 21.88 -11.63 -4.62
C GLN A 176 22.80 -11.17 -3.47
N MET A 177 22.23 -10.88 -2.29
CA MET A 177 23.01 -10.50 -1.11
C MET A 177 23.94 -11.65 -0.67
N ALA A 178 23.46 -12.90 -0.70
CA ALA A 178 24.28 -14.07 -0.39
C ALA A 178 25.44 -14.25 -1.38
N ASP A 179 25.20 -14.01 -2.67
CA ASP A 179 26.24 -14.08 -3.71
C ASP A 179 27.29 -12.98 -3.52
N VAL A 180 26.87 -11.74 -3.30
CA VAL A 180 27.77 -10.60 -3.03
C VAL A 180 28.65 -10.87 -1.81
N VAL A 181 28.06 -11.32 -0.70
CA VAL A 181 28.81 -11.63 0.54
C VAL A 181 29.83 -12.76 0.33
N ALA A 182 29.46 -13.74 -0.51
CA ALA A 182 30.35 -14.85 -0.85
C ALA A 182 31.38 -14.53 -1.94
N GLY A 183 31.40 -13.29 -2.45
CA GLY A 183 32.31 -12.89 -3.55
C GLY A 183 31.96 -13.56 -4.90
N ARG A 184 30.74 -14.04 -5.06
CA ARG A 184 30.28 -14.62 -6.33
C ARG A 184 29.64 -13.54 -7.21
N GLU A 185 29.68 -13.76 -8.52
CA GLU A 185 28.97 -12.95 -9.49
C GLU A 185 27.44 -13.17 -9.35
N VAL A 186 26.67 -12.09 -9.36
CA VAL A 186 25.20 -12.15 -9.40
C VAL A 186 24.75 -12.36 -10.84
N THR A 187 24.28 -13.56 -11.17
CA THR A 187 23.85 -13.93 -12.52
C THR A 187 22.35 -13.90 -12.70
N GLU A 188 21.57 -13.99 -11.60
CA GLU A 188 20.10 -13.99 -11.62
C GLU A 188 19.56 -12.76 -10.92
N THR A 189 18.86 -11.89 -11.67
CA THR A 189 18.36 -10.61 -11.16
C THR A 189 16.83 -10.52 -11.17
N ALA A 190 16.14 -11.41 -11.87
CA ALA A 190 14.67 -11.36 -11.95
C ALA A 190 14.01 -11.35 -10.55
N PRO A 191 12.96 -10.58 -10.33
CA PRO A 191 12.16 -9.81 -11.31
C PRO A 191 12.70 -8.40 -11.62
N PHE A 192 13.87 -8.04 -11.13
CA PHE A 192 14.47 -6.72 -11.39
C PHE A 192 15.26 -6.73 -12.70
N ALA A 193 15.29 -5.57 -13.39
CA ALA A 193 16.04 -5.43 -14.63
C ALA A 193 17.57 -5.53 -14.44
N TYR A 194 18.06 -5.23 -13.24
CA TYR A 194 19.47 -5.23 -12.87
C TYR A 194 19.65 -5.83 -11.48
N GLN A 195 20.91 -6.13 -11.13
CA GLN A 195 21.28 -6.45 -9.75
C GLN A 195 20.78 -5.36 -8.81
N LEU A 196 20.07 -5.76 -7.75
CA LEU A 196 19.56 -4.86 -6.72
C LEU A 196 20.47 -4.82 -5.49
N ALA A 197 21.07 -5.96 -5.10
CA ALA A 197 22.02 -5.99 -4.00
C ALA A 197 23.17 -5.01 -4.25
N VAL A 198 23.43 -4.13 -3.27
CA VAL A 198 24.43 -3.04 -3.32
C VAL A 198 24.24 -2.05 -4.47
N ASN A 199 23.01 -1.85 -4.93
CA ASN A 199 22.67 -0.98 -6.06
C ASN A 199 21.33 -0.25 -5.81
N LEU A 200 21.05 0.77 -6.63
CA LEU A 200 19.78 1.48 -6.73
C LEU A 200 19.27 1.40 -8.16
N ILE A 201 17.98 1.10 -8.33
CA ILE A 201 17.37 1.04 -9.66
C ILE A 201 16.28 2.14 -9.74
N PRO A 202 16.53 3.26 -10.45
CA PRO A 202 15.59 4.38 -10.55
C PRO A 202 14.51 4.10 -11.60
N GLN A 203 13.87 2.94 -11.48
CA GLN A 203 12.79 2.49 -12.36
C GLN A 203 11.92 1.48 -11.62
N ILE A 204 10.61 1.77 -11.55
CA ILE A 204 9.59 0.83 -11.11
C ILE A 204 8.41 0.93 -12.08
N GLY A 205 8.14 -0.18 -12.78
CA GLY A 205 7.18 -0.21 -13.89
C GLY A 205 7.77 0.26 -15.23
N GLY A 206 6.90 0.36 -16.24
CA GLY A 206 7.28 0.81 -17.58
C GLY A 206 7.31 2.33 -17.69
N PHE A 207 8.11 2.85 -18.63
CA PHE A 207 8.17 4.29 -18.94
C PHE A 207 7.05 4.69 -19.90
N ASP A 208 6.52 5.90 -19.72
CA ASP A 208 5.67 6.59 -20.67
C ASP A 208 6.49 7.44 -21.69
N GLU A 209 5.77 8.14 -22.58
CA GLU A 209 6.38 8.93 -23.65
C GLU A 209 7.14 10.17 -23.16
N VAL A 210 6.87 10.63 -21.93
CA VAL A 210 7.52 11.81 -21.33
C VAL A 210 8.58 11.44 -20.30
N GLY A 211 8.85 10.14 -20.12
CA GLY A 211 9.94 9.61 -19.30
C GLY A 211 9.58 9.35 -17.86
N TYR A 212 8.29 9.39 -17.48
CA TYR A 212 7.83 8.93 -16.18
C TYR A 212 7.55 7.43 -16.20
N THR A 213 7.80 6.77 -15.07
CA THR A 213 7.37 5.38 -14.92
C THR A 213 5.90 5.30 -14.50
N SER A 214 5.27 4.17 -14.78
CA SER A 214 3.89 3.92 -14.35
C SER A 214 3.72 4.02 -12.83
N GLU A 215 4.74 3.70 -12.04
CA GLU A 215 4.73 3.84 -10.58
C GLU A 215 4.70 5.31 -10.15
N GLU A 216 5.51 6.16 -10.78
CA GLU A 216 5.58 7.60 -10.50
C GLU A 216 4.26 8.32 -10.80
N MET A 217 3.59 7.93 -11.89
CA MET A 217 2.30 8.50 -12.26
C MET A 217 1.15 8.11 -11.31
N LYS A 218 1.29 7.01 -10.56
CA LYS A 218 0.28 6.62 -9.57
C LYS A 218 0.14 7.65 -8.45
N MET A 219 1.23 8.17 -7.90
CA MET A 219 1.15 9.17 -6.84
C MET A 219 0.36 10.41 -7.27
N GLN A 220 0.51 10.87 -8.50
CA GLN A 220 -0.27 11.98 -9.02
C GLN A 220 -1.73 11.60 -9.27
N ASN A 221 -1.96 10.55 -10.06
CA ASN A 221 -3.30 10.22 -10.54
C ASN A 221 -4.20 9.69 -9.41
N GLU A 222 -3.68 8.77 -8.62
CA GLU A 222 -4.39 8.24 -7.45
C GLU A 222 -4.52 9.33 -6.37
N GLY A 223 -3.48 10.14 -6.13
CA GLY A 223 -3.51 11.24 -5.16
C GLY A 223 -4.59 12.27 -5.48
N ARG A 224 -4.74 12.65 -6.75
CA ARG A 224 -5.83 13.54 -7.20
C ARG A 224 -7.21 12.96 -6.91
N LYS A 225 -7.39 11.67 -7.17
CA LYS A 225 -8.66 10.97 -6.96
C LYS A 225 -8.99 10.83 -5.48
N ILE A 226 -8.06 10.37 -4.66
CA ILE A 226 -8.24 10.11 -3.23
C ILE A 226 -8.47 11.40 -2.44
N MET A 227 -7.69 12.44 -2.73
CA MET A 227 -7.77 13.72 -2.01
C MET A 227 -8.82 14.68 -2.59
N HIS A 228 -9.51 14.31 -3.68
CA HIS A 228 -10.43 15.17 -4.43
C HIS A 228 -9.78 16.48 -4.89
N LEU A 229 -8.52 16.42 -5.31
CA LEU A 229 -7.71 17.56 -5.75
C LEU A 229 -7.29 17.38 -7.23
N PRO A 230 -8.16 17.67 -8.20
CA PRO A 230 -7.87 17.43 -9.62
C PRO A 230 -6.65 18.20 -10.13
N ASP A 231 -6.33 19.33 -9.51
CA ASP A 231 -5.22 20.21 -9.91
C ASP A 231 -3.92 19.98 -9.12
N LEU A 232 -3.89 18.97 -8.23
CA LEU A 232 -2.68 18.63 -7.47
C LEU A 232 -1.52 18.31 -8.42
N ARG A 233 -0.41 19.02 -8.25
CA ARG A 233 0.81 18.83 -9.06
C ARG A 233 1.78 17.95 -8.30
N VAL A 234 2.18 16.84 -8.92
CA VAL A 234 3.11 15.89 -8.32
C VAL A 234 4.27 15.62 -9.26
N ASN A 235 5.48 15.75 -8.77
CA ASN A 235 6.68 15.23 -9.41
C ASN A 235 7.25 14.12 -8.51
N CYS A 236 7.31 12.90 -9.01
CA CYS A 236 7.78 11.75 -8.25
C CYS A 236 8.90 11.02 -9.00
N THR A 237 9.92 10.58 -8.24
CA THR A 237 10.94 9.64 -8.74
C THR A 237 10.90 8.40 -7.86
N CYS A 238 10.62 7.24 -8.46
CA CYS A 238 10.52 5.97 -7.77
C CYS A 238 11.78 5.13 -7.93
N VAL A 239 12.42 4.81 -6.80
CA VAL A 239 13.69 4.07 -6.78
C VAL A 239 13.52 2.75 -6.04
N ARG A 240 13.86 1.63 -6.68
CA ARG A 240 14.00 0.34 -6.00
C ARG A 240 15.34 0.30 -5.25
N VAL A 241 15.27 0.00 -3.95
CA VAL A 241 16.44 -0.04 -3.07
C VAL A 241 16.65 -1.44 -2.47
N PRO A 242 17.87 -1.81 -2.05
CA PRO A 242 18.19 -3.13 -1.51
C PRO A 242 17.74 -3.29 -0.05
N THR A 243 16.49 -2.90 0.21
CA THR A 243 15.79 -3.08 1.48
C THR A 243 14.77 -4.19 1.32
N MET A 244 14.66 -5.07 2.30
CA MET A 244 13.76 -6.22 2.20
C MET A 244 12.30 -5.81 2.28
N ARG A 245 11.93 -4.96 3.26
CA ARG A 245 10.55 -4.58 3.60
C ARG A 245 10.49 -3.12 4.04
N SER A 246 9.32 -2.50 3.97
CA SER A 246 9.01 -1.09 4.19
C SER A 246 9.52 -0.15 3.10
N HIS A 247 8.62 0.69 2.61
CA HIS A 247 8.97 1.79 1.71
C HIS A 247 9.28 3.03 2.54
N SER A 248 10.17 3.86 2.00
CA SER A 248 10.46 5.18 2.56
C SER A 248 10.28 6.24 1.48
N GLU A 249 9.93 7.45 1.88
CA GLU A 249 9.72 8.57 0.97
C GLU A 249 10.25 9.87 1.55
N SER A 250 10.96 10.63 0.74
CA SER A 250 11.30 12.03 1.02
C SER A 250 10.32 12.90 0.24
N ILE A 251 9.53 13.68 0.94
CA ILE A 251 8.43 14.46 0.37
C ILE A 251 8.62 15.94 0.71
N THR A 252 8.64 16.78 -0.32
CA THR A 252 8.55 18.24 -0.20
C THR A 252 7.18 18.68 -0.67
N VAL A 253 6.50 19.50 0.11
CA VAL A 253 5.15 20.01 -0.19
C VAL A 253 5.12 21.52 -0.15
N GLU A 254 4.60 22.14 -1.22
CA GLU A 254 4.23 23.55 -1.27
C GLU A 254 2.77 23.70 -0.86
N PHE A 255 2.51 24.66 0.04
CA PHE A 255 1.18 24.94 0.59
C PHE A 255 0.63 26.29 0.15
N GLU A 256 -0.69 26.47 0.30
CA GLU A 256 -1.38 27.75 0.08
C GLU A 256 -1.18 28.72 1.24
N ARG A 257 -1.11 28.19 2.46
CA ARG A 257 -0.99 28.94 3.71
C ARG A 257 0.30 28.56 4.44
N PRO A 258 0.83 29.48 5.27
CA PRO A 258 1.98 29.16 6.13
C PRO A 258 1.69 27.95 7.02
N LEU A 259 2.71 27.13 7.20
CA LEU A 259 2.72 26.02 8.14
C LEU A 259 4.15 25.83 8.63
N SER A 260 4.40 26.06 9.91
CA SER A 260 5.71 25.84 10.51
C SER A 260 5.99 24.36 10.76
N PRO A 261 7.26 23.94 10.87
CA PRO A 261 7.60 22.57 11.24
C PRO A 261 6.99 22.11 12.57
N ASP A 262 6.89 23.00 13.55
CA ASP A 262 6.34 22.68 14.89
C ASP A 262 4.81 22.46 14.81
N GLU A 263 4.09 23.31 14.07
CA GLU A 263 2.67 23.13 13.81
C GLU A 263 2.42 21.83 13.03
N ALA A 264 3.23 21.55 12.00
CA ALA A 264 3.13 20.31 11.22
C ALA A 264 3.36 19.07 12.10
N ARG A 265 4.33 19.13 13.02
CA ARG A 265 4.62 18.04 13.95
C ARG A 265 3.43 17.79 14.88
N ALA A 266 2.87 18.83 15.47
CA ALA A 266 1.70 18.73 16.35
C ALA A 266 0.48 18.16 15.61
N ILE A 267 0.23 18.59 14.38
CA ILE A 267 -0.87 18.05 13.54
C ILE A 267 -0.68 16.56 13.27
N LEU A 268 0.56 16.15 12.99
CA LEU A 268 0.85 14.74 12.66
C LEU A 268 0.81 13.84 13.92
N GLU A 269 1.13 14.35 15.09
CA GLU A 269 1.02 13.60 16.36
C GLU A 269 -0.44 13.24 16.70
N ASP A 270 -1.39 14.11 16.34
CA ASP A 270 -2.83 13.89 16.56
C ASP A 270 -3.52 13.12 15.42
N ALA A 271 -2.82 12.87 14.29
CA ALA A 271 -3.42 12.28 13.11
C ALA A 271 -3.49 10.75 13.18
N PRO A 272 -4.59 10.11 12.73
CA PRO A 272 -4.72 8.67 12.73
C PRO A 272 -3.75 8.01 11.73
N GLY A 273 -3.28 6.80 12.06
CA GLY A 273 -2.40 6.01 11.18
C GLY A 273 -0.94 6.47 11.17
N ILE A 274 -0.57 7.46 11.97
CA ILE A 274 0.75 8.09 11.98
C ILE A 274 1.43 7.92 13.35
N LYS A 275 2.75 7.81 13.31
CA LYS A 275 3.62 7.95 14.47
C LYS A 275 4.75 8.93 14.14
N VAL A 276 4.82 10.04 14.88
CA VAL A 276 5.93 10.99 14.73
C VAL A 276 7.17 10.43 15.43
N VAL A 277 8.29 10.38 14.70
CA VAL A 277 9.63 9.98 15.17
C VAL A 277 10.59 11.05 14.64
N ASP A 278 10.71 12.16 15.37
CA ASP A 278 11.41 13.35 14.89
C ASP A 278 12.21 14.05 16.00
N ASN A 279 13.24 13.36 16.51
CA ASN A 279 14.22 13.93 17.43
C ASN A 279 15.65 13.76 16.87
N PRO A 280 16.07 14.60 15.91
CA PRO A 280 17.40 14.49 15.29
C PRO A 280 18.56 14.65 16.27
N ALA A 281 18.37 15.34 17.39
CA ALA A 281 19.41 15.52 18.41
C ALA A 281 19.77 14.19 19.10
N GLU A 282 18.81 13.27 19.19
CA GLU A 282 18.99 11.93 19.71
C GLU A 282 19.05 10.86 18.62
N LEU A 283 19.24 11.27 17.35
CA LEU A 283 19.31 10.40 16.16
C LEU A 283 18.03 9.56 15.97
N GLN A 284 16.86 10.10 16.39
CA GLN A 284 15.58 9.43 16.23
C GLN A 284 14.86 9.98 14.99
N TYR A 285 14.64 9.12 14.03
CA TYR A 285 13.97 9.39 12.75
C TYR A 285 13.40 8.09 12.15
N PRO A 286 12.43 8.16 11.21
CA PRO A 286 11.80 6.98 10.63
C PRO A 286 12.80 6.11 9.87
N MET A 287 12.75 4.79 10.06
CA MET A 287 13.58 3.83 9.33
C MET A 287 12.79 2.58 8.93
N PRO A 288 13.13 1.94 7.79
CA PRO A 288 12.43 0.74 7.31
C PRO A 288 12.41 -0.43 8.29
N LEU A 289 13.47 -0.61 9.09
CA LEU A 289 13.52 -1.70 10.08
C LEU A 289 12.48 -1.52 11.19
N ASP A 290 12.23 -0.27 11.59
CA ASP A 290 11.29 0.05 12.69
C ASP A 290 9.84 -0.05 12.24
N THR A 291 9.56 0.15 10.95
CA THR A 291 8.22 0.13 10.39
C THR A 291 7.84 -1.21 9.76
N SER A 292 8.80 -2.10 9.57
CA SER A 292 8.52 -3.45 9.05
C SER A 292 7.62 -4.20 10.02
N ASP A 293 6.54 -4.76 9.49
CA ASP A 293 5.49 -5.46 10.22
C ASP A 293 4.68 -4.57 11.20
N GLN A 294 4.64 -3.24 10.92
CA GLN A 294 3.84 -2.28 11.67
C GLN A 294 2.75 -1.66 10.78
N ASP A 295 1.61 -1.30 11.40
CA ASP A 295 0.49 -0.66 10.68
C ASP A 295 0.64 0.86 10.57
N LEU A 296 1.38 1.49 11.48
CA LEU A 296 1.55 2.94 11.48
C LEU A 296 2.62 3.38 10.48
N ILE A 297 2.37 4.53 9.85
CA ILE A 297 3.37 5.24 9.06
C ILE A 297 4.17 6.14 9.99
N TYR A 298 5.48 5.95 10.03
CA TYR A 298 6.38 6.77 10.83
C TYR A 298 6.80 7.99 10.02
N VAL A 299 6.73 9.17 10.65
CA VAL A 299 7.05 10.46 10.02
C VAL A 299 8.07 11.21 10.87
N GLY A 300 9.03 11.83 10.23
CA GLY A 300 10.04 12.64 10.88
C GLY A 300 10.86 13.45 9.88
N ARG A 301 11.97 14.03 10.33
CA ARG A 301 12.79 14.93 9.54
C ARG A 301 11.98 16.12 8.99
N ILE A 302 10.97 16.56 9.78
CA ILE A 302 10.08 17.66 9.43
C ILE A 302 10.85 18.98 9.55
N ARG A 303 10.92 19.73 8.45
CA ARG A 303 11.71 20.95 8.35
C ARG A 303 11.21 21.87 7.24
N GLU A 304 11.58 23.13 7.30
CA GLU A 304 11.36 24.07 6.20
C GLU A 304 12.16 23.65 4.95
N ASP A 305 11.59 23.91 3.79
CA ASP A 305 12.32 23.83 2.52
C ASP A 305 13.08 25.14 2.28
N LEU A 306 14.39 25.13 2.53
CA LEU A 306 15.25 26.29 2.35
C LEU A 306 15.46 26.68 0.88
N SER A 307 15.03 25.86 -0.07
CA SER A 307 15.12 26.13 -1.51
C SER A 307 13.88 26.81 -2.08
N ALA A 308 12.81 26.89 -1.29
CA ALA A 308 11.57 27.54 -1.69
C ALA A 308 11.75 29.06 -1.86
N ASP A 309 11.04 29.63 -2.85
CA ASP A 309 10.96 31.08 -2.99
C ASP A 309 10.39 31.75 -1.74
N LYS A 310 10.75 33.01 -1.47
CA LYS A 310 10.39 33.73 -0.23
C LYS A 310 8.89 33.75 0.07
N ASP A 311 8.06 33.71 -0.95
CA ASP A 311 6.60 33.75 -0.84
C ASP A 311 5.97 32.34 -0.94
N THR A 312 6.79 31.30 -0.97
CA THR A 312 6.33 29.91 -1.04
C THR A 312 6.43 29.25 0.32
N HIS A 313 5.30 28.77 0.82
CA HIS A 313 5.25 28.01 2.07
C HIS A 313 5.50 26.53 1.75
N ALA A 314 6.65 26.01 2.11
CA ALA A 314 7.01 24.64 1.82
C ALA A 314 7.69 23.93 3.01
N LEU A 315 7.33 22.68 3.19
CA LEU A 315 7.95 21.79 4.16
C LEU A 315 8.48 20.54 3.48
N THR A 316 9.54 19.99 4.04
CA THR A 316 10.05 18.65 3.69
C THR A 316 9.96 17.74 4.91
N PHE A 317 9.49 16.51 4.69
CA PHE A 317 9.50 15.46 5.70
C PHE A 317 9.96 14.12 5.09
N PHE A 318 10.26 13.18 5.94
CA PHE A 318 10.57 11.80 5.57
C PHE A 318 9.58 10.88 6.24
N CYS A 319 9.03 9.91 5.51
CA CYS A 319 8.16 8.91 6.07
C CYS A 319 8.57 7.50 5.68
N CYS A 320 8.23 6.54 6.53
CA CYS A 320 8.39 5.11 6.30
C CYS A 320 7.11 4.39 6.65
N GLY A 321 6.75 3.36 5.87
CA GLY A 321 5.61 2.51 6.16
C GLY A 321 5.75 1.13 5.53
N ASP A 322 5.12 0.15 6.13
CA ASP A 322 5.11 -1.21 5.60
C ASP A 322 4.15 -1.32 4.42
N GLN A 323 4.70 -1.51 3.23
CA GLN A 323 3.94 -1.58 1.98
C GLN A 323 3.08 -2.85 1.85
N ILE A 324 3.36 -3.90 2.65
CA ILE A 324 2.54 -5.13 2.68
C ILE A 324 1.39 -4.98 3.67
N ARG A 325 1.60 -4.24 4.78
CA ARG A 325 0.59 -3.95 5.80
C ARG A 325 -0.21 -2.70 5.42
N LYS A 326 0.13 -1.54 5.97
CA LYS A 326 -0.64 -0.30 5.68
C LYS A 326 -0.70 0.02 4.19
N GLY A 327 0.36 -0.23 3.44
CA GLY A 327 0.38 -0.04 1.99
C GLY A 327 -0.50 -1.01 1.19
N ALA A 328 -1.03 -2.07 1.79
CA ALA A 328 -1.85 -3.08 1.11
C ALA A 328 -2.87 -3.74 2.05
N ALA A 329 -2.47 -4.77 2.80
CA ALA A 329 -3.38 -5.65 3.54
C ALA A 329 -4.16 -4.93 4.63
N THR A 330 -3.49 -4.13 5.47
CA THR A 330 -4.14 -3.38 6.55
C THR A 330 -5.15 -2.38 5.99
N ASN A 331 -4.77 -1.63 4.95
CA ASN A 331 -5.68 -0.66 4.32
C ASN A 331 -6.92 -1.35 3.73
N ALA A 332 -6.75 -2.52 3.07
CA ALA A 332 -7.86 -3.29 2.53
C ALA A 332 -8.79 -3.84 3.63
N VAL A 333 -8.22 -4.34 4.74
CA VAL A 333 -9.03 -4.81 5.88
C VAL A 333 -9.75 -3.64 6.56
N GLN A 334 -9.10 -2.49 6.73
CA GLN A 334 -9.75 -1.27 7.23
C GLN A 334 -10.93 -0.83 6.33
N ILE A 335 -10.80 -0.92 4.99
CA ILE A 335 -11.93 -0.67 4.08
C ILE A 335 -13.06 -1.68 4.33
N ALA A 336 -12.71 -2.96 4.51
CA ALA A 336 -13.70 -4.01 4.76
C ALA A 336 -14.44 -3.83 6.10
N GLU A 337 -13.82 -3.22 7.11
CA GLU A 337 -14.46 -2.87 8.39
C GLU A 337 -15.64 -1.90 8.22
N TYR A 338 -15.62 -1.04 7.21
CA TYR A 338 -16.75 -0.16 6.87
C TYR A 338 -17.91 -0.89 6.17
N LEU A 339 -17.76 -2.18 5.85
CA LEU A 339 -18.79 -3.01 5.24
C LEU A 339 -19.52 -3.92 6.26
N LEU A 340 -19.16 -3.80 7.53
CA LEU A 340 -19.79 -4.51 8.65
C LEU A 340 -21.09 -3.81 9.07
#